data_009823e88210fd791b7f1cb66f28367a
#
_entry.id   009823e88210fd791b7f1cb66f28367a
#
_cell.length_a   1.000
_cell.length_b   1.000
_cell.length_c   1.000
_cell.angle_alpha   90.00
_cell.angle_beta   90.00
_cell.angle_gamma   90.00
#
_symmetry.space_group_name_H-M   'P 1'
#
loop_
_entity.id
_entity.type
_entity.pdbx_description
1 polymer ?
#
loop_
_entity_poly.entity_id
_entity_poly.type
_entity_poly.pdbx_seq_one_letter_code
_entity_poly.pdbx_strand_id
1 'polypeptide(L)'
;GPKGRMGLPKARIVARLGDPSEPRAVSLIAIHQHGIPDHFPDEVVAEADAATPPDLGNRRDLRDLPLVTIDPWDARDHDDACYVQADPDPANKNGFIIWVAIADVAHYVTPSSDLDREARKRGNSTYFPDRVVPMLPERLSGELCSLHEGVERACLAVAMRIDAEGNKIDHAFHRGLMKSQASLNYEEVQAAVDGQP
;
A
#
# COMPACT_ATOMS: atom_id res chain seq x y z
N GLY A 1 -20.94 -55.18 18.30
CA GLY A 1 -21.12 -54.27 17.21
C GLY A 1 -20.23 -54.65 16.03
N PRO A 2 -20.64 -54.49 14.76
CA PRO A 2 -19.86 -54.93 13.61
C PRO A 2 -18.59 -54.03 13.50
N LYS A 3 -17.44 -54.70 13.39
CA LYS A 3 -16.15 -54.07 13.08
C LYS A 3 -16.26 -53.41 11.70
N GLY A 4 -16.37 -52.07 11.66
CA GLY A 4 -16.31 -51.34 10.41
C GLY A 4 -15.00 -51.63 9.69
N ARG A 5 -15.07 -51.99 8.41
CA ARG A 5 -13.92 -52.08 7.52
C ARG A 5 -13.17 -50.75 7.58
N MET A 6 -11.93 -50.75 8.08
CA MET A 6 -11.00 -49.65 7.92
C MET A 6 -10.65 -49.57 6.44
N GLY A 7 -11.44 -48.83 5.67
CA GLY A 7 -11.03 -48.37 4.33
C GLY A 7 -10.02 -47.24 4.45
N LEU A 8 -9.13 -47.10 3.47
CA LEU A 8 -8.25 -45.96 3.35
C LEU A 8 -9.10 -44.69 3.42
N PRO A 9 -8.60 -43.63 4.09
CA PRO A 9 -9.32 -42.37 4.17
C PRO A 9 -9.63 -41.84 2.76
N LYS A 10 -10.90 -41.48 2.53
CA LYS A 10 -11.33 -40.94 1.25
C LYS A 10 -10.84 -39.46 1.17
N ALA A 11 -10.11 -39.13 0.12
CA ALA A 11 -9.70 -37.76 -0.18
C ALA A 11 -10.31 -37.34 -1.50
N ARG A 12 -10.59 -36.06 -1.62
CA ARG A 12 -11.04 -35.41 -2.85
C ARG A 12 -9.98 -34.37 -3.25
N ILE A 13 -9.54 -34.41 -4.51
CA ILE A 13 -8.69 -33.36 -5.07
C ILE A 13 -9.55 -32.11 -5.23
N VAL A 14 -9.16 -31.00 -4.59
CA VAL A 14 -9.87 -29.72 -4.60
C VAL A 14 -9.27 -28.79 -5.64
N ALA A 15 -7.93 -28.81 -5.80
CA ALA A 15 -7.22 -28.02 -6.79
C ALA A 15 -5.92 -28.68 -7.21
N ARG A 16 -5.41 -28.32 -8.38
CA ARG A 16 -4.05 -28.61 -8.83
C ARG A 16 -3.21 -27.36 -8.68
N LEU A 17 -2.10 -27.42 -7.92
CA LEU A 17 -1.22 -26.29 -7.63
C LEU A 17 -0.07 -26.12 -8.63
N GLY A 18 0.05 -27.02 -9.60
CA GLY A 18 1.15 -27.03 -10.59
C GLY A 18 2.14 -28.16 -10.37
N ASP A 19 3.22 -28.13 -11.12
CA ASP A 19 4.33 -29.08 -10.98
C ASP A 19 5.28 -28.59 -9.87
N PRO A 20 5.61 -29.43 -8.86
CA PRO A 20 6.51 -29.05 -7.77
C PRO A 20 7.92 -28.62 -8.23
N SER A 21 8.32 -28.98 -9.44
CA SER A 21 9.60 -28.56 -10.03
C SER A 21 9.61 -27.12 -10.56
N GLU A 22 8.43 -26.50 -10.69
CA GLU A 22 8.31 -25.11 -11.13
C GLU A 22 8.46 -24.14 -9.95
N PRO A 23 9.30 -23.10 -10.03
CA PRO A 23 9.49 -22.12 -8.94
C PRO A 23 8.16 -21.50 -8.44
N ARG A 24 7.22 -21.24 -9.36
CA ARG A 24 5.89 -20.69 -9.03
C ARG A 24 5.01 -21.65 -8.22
N ALA A 25 5.23 -22.95 -8.30
CA ALA A 25 4.47 -23.94 -7.53
C ALA A 25 4.83 -23.89 -6.05
N VAL A 26 6.06 -23.55 -5.70
CA VAL A 26 6.52 -23.47 -4.30
C VAL A 26 5.71 -22.45 -3.52
N SER A 27 5.51 -21.26 -4.06
CA SER A 27 4.69 -20.21 -3.43
C SER A 27 3.23 -20.64 -3.28
N LEU A 28 2.63 -21.29 -4.29
CA LEU A 28 1.27 -21.83 -4.19
C LEU A 28 1.14 -22.91 -3.13
N ILE A 29 2.12 -23.81 -3.03
CA ILE A 29 2.14 -24.86 -1.99
C ILE A 29 2.19 -24.22 -0.61
N ALA A 30 3.07 -23.20 -0.41
CA ALA A 30 3.18 -22.47 0.85
C ALA A 30 1.87 -21.76 1.22
N ILE A 31 1.24 -21.06 0.27
CA ILE A 31 -0.06 -20.40 0.44
C ILE A 31 -1.10 -21.38 0.96
N HIS A 32 -1.27 -22.52 0.30
CA HIS A 32 -2.24 -23.53 0.70
C HIS A 32 -1.86 -24.24 2.02
N GLN A 33 -0.58 -24.54 2.24
CA GLN A 33 -0.11 -25.19 3.47
C GLN A 33 -0.33 -24.33 4.70
N HIS A 34 -0.14 -23.02 4.57
CA HIS A 34 -0.32 -22.06 5.67
C HIS A 34 -1.72 -21.45 5.73
N GLY A 35 -2.62 -21.84 4.82
CA GLY A 35 -4.00 -21.35 4.80
C GLY A 35 -4.09 -19.84 4.52
N ILE A 36 -3.14 -19.32 3.75
CA ILE A 36 -3.15 -17.89 3.35
C ILE A 36 -4.31 -17.70 2.37
N PRO A 37 -5.25 -16.77 2.63
CA PRO A 37 -6.38 -16.52 1.74
C PRO A 37 -5.92 -15.82 0.46
N ASP A 38 -5.90 -16.53 -0.66
CA ASP A 38 -5.42 -16.07 -1.96
C ASP A 38 -6.51 -15.57 -2.92
N HIS A 39 -7.77 -15.74 -2.55
CA HIS A 39 -8.92 -15.25 -3.30
C HIS A 39 -9.77 -14.32 -2.43
N PHE A 40 -10.31 -13.26 -3.04
CA PHE A 40 -11.27 -12.38 -2.38
C PHE A 40 -12.69 -12.91 -2.61
N PRO A 41 -13.58 -12.83 -1.60
CA PRO A 41 -15.01 -13.04 -1.79
C PRO A 41 -15.61 -12.07 -2.82
N ASP A 42 -16.64 -12.51 -3.54
CA ASP A 42 -17.27 -11.70 -4.61
C ASP A 42 -17.82 -10.37 -4.09
N GLU A 43 -18.36 -10.33 -2.88
CA GLU A 43 -18.85 -9.12 -2.23
C GLU A 43 -17.75 -8.10 -1.94
N VAL A 44 -16.54 -8.56 -1.60
CA VAL A 44 -15.36 -7.71 -1.36
C VAL A 44 -14.86 -7.12 -2.67
N VAL A 45 -14.82 -7.93 -3.74
CA VAL A 45 -14.45 -7.47 -5.08
C VAL A 45 -15.45 -6.45 -5.59
N ALA A 46 -16.75 -6.72 -5.45
CA ALA A 46 -17.82 -5.81 -5.87
C ALA A 46 -17.76 -4.46 -5.14
N GLU A 47 -17.45 -4.45 -3.82
CA GLU A 47 -17.28 -3.22 -3.05
C GLU A 47 -16.06 -2.43 -3.54
N ALA A 48 -14.94 -3.09 -3.82
CA ALA A 48 -13.75 -2.45 -4.37
C ALA A 48 -13.98 -1.87 -5.77
N ASP A 49 -14.67 -2.60 -6.64
CA ASP A 49 -14.97 -2.17 -8.01
C ASP A 49 -15.95 -0.98 -8.06
N ALA A 50 -16.83 -0.88 -7.08
CA ALA A 50 -17.75 0.25 -6.94
C ALA A 50 -17.09 1.52 -6.40
N ALA A 51 -15.87 1.42 -5.85
CA ALA A 51 -15.14 2.55 -5.28
C ALA A 51 -14.69 3.53 -6.37
N THR A 52 -14.82 4.82 -6.06
CA THR A 52 -14.41 5.92 -6.96
C THR A 52 -13.43 6.85 -6.26
N PRO A 53 -12.48 7.46 -7.00
CA PRO A 53 -11.60 8.46 -6.42
C PRO A 53 -12.41 9.61 -5.80
N PRO A 54 -12.01 10.14 -4.63
CA PRO A 54 -12.67 11.30 -4.07
C PRO A 54 -12.31 12.56 -4.86
N ASP A 55 -13.23 13.50 -4.89
CA ASP A 55 -12.95 14.88 -5.26
C ASP A 55 -12.26 15.66 -4.12
N LEU A 56 -11.94 16.93 -4.37
CA LEU A 56 -11.31 17.79 -3.36
C LEU A 56 -12.22 17.96 -2.12
N GLY A 57 -13.51 18.24 -2.31
CA GLY A 57 -14.47 18.42 -1.20
C GLY A 57 -13.88 19.25 -0.05
N ASN A 58 -13.88 18.69 1.15
CA ASN A 58 -13.31 19.29 2.36
C ASN A 58 -11.83 18.92 2.58
N ARG A 59 -11.18 18.27 1.62
CA ARG A 59 -9.76 17.93 1.68
C ARG A 59 -8.90 19.16 1.47
N ARG A 60 -7.73 19.19 2.13
CA ARG A 60 -6.73 20.21 1.83
C ARG A 60 -6.16 19.96 0.43
N ASP A 61 -6.08 21.00 -0.38
CA ASP A 61 -5.42 20.89 -1.68
C ASP A 61 -3.90 20.86 -1.48
N LEU A 62 -3.29 19.73 -1.86
CA LEU A 62 -1.86 19.48 -1.79
C LEU A 62 -1.26 19.18 -3.18
N ARG A 63 -2.02 19.41 -4.25
CA ARG A 63 -1.62 19.04 -5.63
C ARG A 63 -0.43 19.86 -6.15
N ASP A 64 -0.22 21.06 -5.59
CA ASP A 64 0.90 21.92 -5.93
C ASP A 64 2.17 21.62 -5.10
N LEU A 65 2.07 20.79 -4.06
CA LEU A 65 3.26 20.34 -3.35
C LEU A 65 4.02 19.31 -4.21
N PRO A 66 5.33 19.48 -4.43
CA PRO A 66 6.11 18.55 -5.25
C PRO A 66 6.45 17.28 -4.49
N LEU A 67 5.42 16.57 -4.05
CA LEU A 67 5.50 15.25 -3.41
C LEU A 67 5.98 14.22 -4.43
N VAL A 68 6.88 13.34 -4.02
CA VAL A 68 7.40 12.23 -4.83
C VAL A 68 7.28 10.92 -4.05
N THR A 69 7.06 9.82 -4.75
CA THR A 69 7.18 8.48 -4.17
C THR A 69 8.57 7.92 -4.42
N ILE A 70 9.10 7.10 -3.49
CA ILE A 70 10.43 6.47 -3.60
C ILE A 70 10.30 5.02 -3.17
N ASP A 71 10.37 4.10 -4.13
CA ASP A 71 10.01 2.70 -3.96
C ASP A 71 11.03 1.76 -4.64
N PRO A 72 10.93 0.43 -4.49
CA PRO A 72 11.60 -0.50 -5.39
C PRO A 72 11.18 -0.27 -6.86
N TRP A 73 12.08 -0.52 -7.80
CA TRP A 73 11.85 -0.29 -9.24
C TRP A 73 10.63 -1.05 -9.80
N ASP A 74 10.22 -2.14 -9.16
CA ASP A 74 9.08 -3.00 -9.56
C ASP A 74 7.85 -2.83 -8.68
N ALA A 75 7.83 -1.83 -7.78
CA ALA A 75 6.68 -1.51 -6.95
C ALA A 75 5.47 -1.08 -7.80
N ARG A 76 4.28 -1.50 -7.36
CA ARG A 76 3.00 -1.15 -7.99
C ARG A 76 2.07 -0.44 -7.03
N ASP A 77 2.34 -0.54 -5.75
CA ASP A 77 1.59 0.00 -4.63
C ASP A 77 2.43 1.06 -3.92
N HIS A 78 2.37 2.29 -4.44
CA HIS A 78 3.06 3.44 -3.85
C HIS A 78 2.21 3.97 -2.69
N ASP A 79 2.54 3.58 -1.48
CA ASP A 79 1.73 3.88 -0.30
C ASP A 79 2.05 5.25 0.31
N ASP A 80 3.26 5.76 0.12
CA ASP A 80 3.72 7.00 0.71
C ASP A 80 4.46 7.91 -0.28
N ALA A 81 4.38 9.21 -0.01
CA ALA A 81 5.09 10.23 -0.74
C ALA A 81 5.67 11.27 0.22
N CYS A 82 6.78 11.87 -0.14
CA CYS A 82 7.46 12.85 0.69
C CYS A 82 7.87 14.09 -0.09
N TYR A 83 8.05 15.19 0.66
CA TYR A 83 8.62 16.44 0.18
C TYR A 83 9.26 17.21 1.33
N VAL A 84 10.36 17.89 1.08
CA VAL A 84 11.07 18.72 2.07
C VAL A 84 11.32 20.09 1.48
N GLN A 85 11.08 21.13 2.30
CA GLN A 85 11.44 22.51 1.99
C GLN A 85 12.07 23.20 3.19
N ALA A 86 12.85 24.25 2.95
CA ALA A 86 13.33 25.11 4.03
C ALA A 86 12.13 25.74 4.76
N ASP A 87 12.22 25.85 6.08
CA ASP A 87 11.19 26.55 6.85
C ASP A 87 11.29 28.06 6.57
N PRO A 88 10.22 28.71 6.09
CA PRO A 88 10.23 30.15 5.84
C PRO A 88 10.20 30.99 7.12
N ASP A 89 9.96 30.40 8.29
CA ASP A 89 9.91 31.10 9.57
C ASP A 89 11.32 31.54 10.00
N PRO A 90 11.62 32.86 10.11
CA PRO A 90 12.92 33.33 10.58
C PRO A 90 13.33 32.83 11.97
N ALA A 91 12.37 32.44 12.81
CA ALA A 91 12.60 31.87 14.12
C ALA A 91 13.17 30.46 14.06
N ASN A 92 12.97 29.74 12.97
CA ASN A 92 13.49 28.40 12.73
C ASN A 92 14.59 28.42 11.65
N LYS A 93 15.64 29.18 11.91
CA LYS A 93 16.76 29.35 10.96
C LYS A 93 17.42 28.00 10.65
N ASN A 94 17.60 27.72 9.36
CA ASN A 94 18.12 26.46 8.82
C ASN A 94 17.28 25.21 9.17
N GLY A 95 16.06 25.38 9.62
CA GLY A 95 15.11 24.30 9.80
C GLY A 95 14.34 23.98 8.53
N PHE A 96 13.52 22.96 8.59
CA PHE A 96 12.79 22.39 7.46
C PHE A 96 11.33 22.15 7.79
N ILE A 97 10.50 22.13 6.74
CA ILE A 97 9.17 21.54 6.77
C ILE A 97 9.22 20.27 5.95
N ILE A 98 8.97 19.12 6.60
CA ILE A 98 8.90 17.81 5.97
C ILE A 98 7.43 17.44 5.81
N TRP A 99 7.03 17.14 4.61
CA TRP A 99 5.72 16.57 4.29
C TRP A 99 5.85 15.08 4.04
N VAL A 100 4.98 14.30 4.67
CA VAL A 100 4.78 12.89 4.38
C VAL A 100 3.29 12.69 4.13
N ALA A 101 2.95 12.11 3.00
CA ALA A 101 1.59 11.81 2.61
C ALA A 101 1.44 10.29 2.45
N ILE A 102 0.44 9.72 3.12
CA ILE A 102 0.11 8.28 3.03
C ILE A 102 -1.23 8.16 2.31
N ALA A 103 -1.38 7.14 1.47
CA ALA A 103 -2.65 6.83 0.81
C ALA A 103 -3.80 6.76 1.82
N ASP A 104 -4.91 7.48 1.57
CA ASP A 104 -6.07 7.52 2.48
C ASP A 104 -6.94 6.27 2.28
N VAL A 105 -6.40 5.10 2.62
CA VAL A 105 -7.08 3.80 2.51
C VAL A 105 -8.39 3.79 3.29
N ALA A 106 -8.45 4.50 4.44
CA ALA A 106 -9.64 4.61 5.27
C ALA A 106 -10.79 5.38 4.60
N HIS A 107 -10.55 6.05 3.46
CA HIS A 107 -11.61 6.61 2.63
C HIS A 107 -12.44 5.51 1.96
N TYR A 108 -11.79 4.44 1.54
CA TYR A 108 -12.40 3.32 0.82
C TYR A 108 -12.83 2.20 1.77
N VAL A 109 -11.95 1.83 2.70
CA VAL A 109 -12.17 0.75 3.66
C VAL A 109 -12.84 1.32 4.90
N THR A 110 -14.18 1.34 4.89
CA THR A 110 -14.95 1.89 6.00
C THR A 110 -15.21 0.83 7.08
N PRO A 111 -15.30 1.22 8.37
CA PRO A 111 -15.54 0.26 9.44
C PRO A 111 -16.76 -0.63 9.21
N SER A 112 -16.60 -1.92 9.40
CA SER A 112 -17.64 -2.95 9.25
C SER A 112 -18.12 -3.22 7.80
N SER A 113 -17.46 -2.67 6.80
CA SER A 113 -17.68 -3.05 5.40
C SER A 113 -17.16 -4.44 5.09
N ASP A 114 -17.46 -4.99 3.90
CA ASP A 114 -16.92 -6.29 3.46
C ASP A 114 -15.40 -6.21 3.28
N LEU A 115 -14.91 -5.09 2.76
CA LEU A 115 -13.48 -4.78 2.66
C LEU A 115 -12.80 -4.76 4.04
N ASP A 116 -13.38 -4.08 5.05
CA ASP A 116 -12.80 -4.02 6.40
C ASP A 116 -12.73 -5.42 7.05
N ARG A 117 -13.81 -6.20 6.93
CA ARG A 117 -13.84 -7.56 7.48
C ARG A 117 -12.79 -8.48 6.86
N GLU A 118 -12.66 -8.44 5.53
CA GLU A 118 -11.68 -9.27 4.82
C GLU A 118 -10.25 -8.78 5.08
N ALA A 119 -10.00 -7.47 5.09
CA ALA A 119 -8.69 -6.91 5.42
C ALA A 119 -8.23 -7.30 6.84
N ARG A 120 -9.13 -7.25 7.82
CA ARG A 120 -8.83 -7.71 9.20
C ARG A 120 -8.52 -9.19 9.28
N LYS A 121 -9.24 -10.02 8.51
CA LYS A 121 -8.99 -11.47 8.45
C LYS A 121 -7.63 -11.79 7.84
N ARG A 122 -7.19 -11.03 6.82
CA ARG A 122 -5.88 -11.19 6.19
C ARG A 122 -4.76 -10.65 7.07
N GLY A 123 -4.97 -9.49 7.67
CA GLY A 123 -4.05 -8.82 8.59
C GLY A 123 -2.91 -8.06 7.92
N ASN A 124 -2.36 -8.58 6.81
CA ASN A 124 -1.29 -7.98 6.02
C ASN A 124 -1.28 -8.52 4.59
N SER A 125 -0.56 -7.87 3.69
CA SER A 125 -0.14 -8.46 2.42
C SER A 125 1.01 -9.43 2.65
N THR A 126 1.05 -10.55 1.91
CA THR A 126 2.11 -11.56 2.00
C THR A 126 2.91 -11.57 0.71
N TYR A 127 4.21 -11.31 0.81
CA TYR A 127 5.11 -11.19 -0.34
C TYR A 127 5.89 -12.49 -0.54
N PHE A 128 5.78 -13.06 -1.75
CA PHE A 128 6.57 -14.19 -2.22
C PHE A 128 7.52 -13.71 -3.32
N PRO A 129 8.60 -14.46 -3.63
CA PRO A 129 9.54 -14.06 -4.69
C PRO A 129 8.89 -13.87 -6.07
N ASP A 130 7.76 -14.52 -6.34
CA ASP A 130 7.09 -14.55 -7.65
C ASP A 130 5.69 -13.91 -7.65
N ARG A 131 5.15 -13.56 -6.49
CA ARG A 131 3.80 -12.99 -6.35
C ARG A 131 3.57 -12.31 -5.01
N VAL A 132 2.55 -11.48 -4.97
CA VAL A 132 1.99 -10.91 -3.74
C VAL A 132 0.59 -11.47 -3.53
N VAL A 133 0.26 -11.85 -2.28
CA VAL A 133 -1.11 -12.08 -1.85
C VAL A 133 -1.54 -10.84 -1.06
N PRO A 134 -2.26 -9.91 -1.67
CA PRO A 134 -2.53 -8.61 -1.06
C PRO A 134 -3.63 -8.69 -0.01
N MET A 135 -3.59 -7.77 0.97
CA MET A 135 -4.66 -7.67 1.97
C MET A 135 -5.91 -6.95 1.46
N LEU A 136 -5.79 -6.18 0.39
CA LEU A 136 -6.88 -5.48 -0.30
C LEU A 136 -6.92 -5.87 -1.78
N PRO A 137 -8.10 -5.84 -2.44
CA PRO A 137 -8.18 -6.05 -3.89
C PRO A 137 -7.29 -5.09 -4.67
N GLU A 138 -6.76 -5.54 -5.81
CA GLU A 138 -5.86 -4.77 -6.69
C GLU A 138 -6.46 -3.41 -7.10
N ARG A 139 -7.78 -3.36 -7.29
CA ARG A 139 -8.52 -2.11 -7.56
C ARG A 139 -8.25 -1.03 -6.51
N LEU A 140 -8.00 -1.42 -5.26
CA LEU A 140 -7.62 -0.48 -4.20
C LEU A 140 -6.11 -0.37 -4.08
N SER A 141 -5.41 -1.48 -3.82
CA SER A 141 -3.97 -1.44 -3.51
C SER A 141 -3.11 -0.93 -4.66
N GLY A 142 -3.32 -1.43 -5.87
CA GLY A 142 -2.53 -1.05 -7.05
C GLY A 142 -3.08 0.13 -7.84
N GLU A 143 -4.36 0.51 -7.63
CA GLU A 143 -4.96 1.58 -8.42
C GLU A 143 -5.39 2.77 -7.55
N LEU A 144 -6.52 2.69 -6.81
CA LEU A 144 -7.14 3.84 -6.16
C LEU A 144 -6.33 4.39 -4.98
N CYS A 145 -5.62 3.53 -4.24
CA CYS A 145 -4.78 3.95 -3.12
C CYS A 145 -3.36 4.28 -3.56
N SER A 146 -2.83 3.63 -4.61
CA SER A 146 -1.46 3.87 -5.06
C SER A 146 -1.26 5.31 -5.54
N LEU A 147 -0.23 5.99 -5.00
CA LEU A 147 0.08 7.40 -5.25
C LEU A 147 0.84 7.59 -6.58
N HIS A 148 0.23 7.13 -7.69
CA HIS A 148 0.82 7.18 -9.02
C HIS A 148 1.19 8.59 -9.45
N GLU A 149 2.30 8.71 -10.20
CA GLU A 149 2.75 9.95 -10.80
C GLU A 149 1.67 10.60 -11.67
N GLY A 150 1.48 11.90 -11.50
CA GLY A 150 0.58 12.71 -12.29
C GLY A 150 -0.92 12.49 -12.02
N VAL A 151 -1.28 11.62 -11.08
CA VAL A 151 -2.68 11.27 -10.79
C VAL A 151 -3.10 11.84 -9.44
N GLU A 152 -4.31 12.43 -9.39
CA GLU A 152 -4.87 12.93 -8.12
C GLU A 152 -5.26 11.76 -7.21
N ARG A 153 -4.80 11.79 -5.96
CA ARG A 153 -5.04 10.76 -4.95
C ARG A 153 -5.39 11.36 -3.59
N ALA A 154 -6.34 10.71 -2.92
CA ALA A 154 -6.62 11.00 -1.53
C ALA A 154 -5.46 10.58 -0.63
N CYS A 155 -5.08 11.44 0.30
CA CYS A 155 -4.03 11.14 1.26
C CYS A 155 -4.36 11.64 2.66
N LEU A 156 -3.72 11.01 3.65
CA LEU A 156 -3.53 11.57 4.98
C LEU A 156 -2.09 12.06 5.05
N ALA A 157 -1.92 13.37 5.11
CA ALA A 157 -0.61 13.99 5.13
C ALA A 157 -0.27 14.57 6.51
N VAL A 158 1.01 14.57 6.86
CA VAL A 158 1.56 15.29 7.99
C VAL A 158 2.59 16.29 7.51
N ALA A 159 2.49 17.54 7.97
CA ALA A 159 3.53 18.55 7.87
C ALA A 159 4.27 18.61 9.19
N MET A 160 5.56 18.38 9.19
CA MET A 160 6.42 18.41 10.39
C MET A 160 7.44 19.55 10.27
N ARG A 161 7.49 20.42 11.27
CA ARG A 161 8.55 21.43 11.40
C ARG A 161 9.70 20.82 12.18
N ILE A 162 10.89 20.89 11.60
CA ILE A 162 12.13 20.34 12.17
C ILE A 162 13.15 21.47 12.29
N ASP A 163 13.86 21.54 13.42
CA ASP A 163 14.95 22.50 13.58
C ASP A 163 16.24 22.05 12.86
N ALA A 164 17.28 22.88 12.93
CA ALA A 164 18.57 22.61 12.30
C ALA A 164 19.29 21.39 12.88
N GLU A 165 18.97 20.98 14.08
CA GLU A 165 19.51 19.83 14.80
C GLU A 165 18.71 18.53 14.55
N GLY A 166 17.60 18.62 13.81
CA GLY A 166 16.74 17.47 13.50
C GLY A 166 15.64 17.21 14.52
N ASN A 167 15.42 18.10 15.48
CA ASN A 167 14.35 17.94 16.47
C ASN A 167 13.02 18.42 15.89
N LYS A 168 11.96 17.65 16.12
CA LYS A 168 10.61 18.03 15.73
C LYS A 168 10.09 19.15 16.67
N ILE A 169 9.79 20.33 16.10
CA ILE A 169 9.22 21.47 16.82
C ILE A 169 7.69 21.31 16.91
N ASP A 170 7.06 21.05 15.75
CA ASP A 170 5.60 21.01 15.61
C ASP A 170 5.17 20.08 14.47
N HIS A 171 3.87 19.74 14.40
CA HIS A 171 3.30 18.99 13.29
C HIS A 171 1.80 19.27 13.15
N ALA A 172 1.30 19.08 11.93
CA ALA A 172 -0.13 19.17 11.63
C ALA A 172 -0.55 18.05 10.68
N PHE A 173 -1.66 17.39 10.97
CA PHE A 173 -2.25 16.39 10.10
C PHE A 173 -3.32 16.99 9.18
N HIS A 174 -3.36 16.51 7.95
CA HIS A 174 -4.29 16.97 6.94
C HIS A 174 -4.85 15.79 6.14
N ARG A 175 -6.15 15.68 6.05
CA ARG A 175 -6.75 14.91 4.97
C ARG A 175 -6.65 15.72 3.69
N GLY A 176 -5.91 15.23 2.70
CA GLY A 176 -5.56 15.97 1.50
C GLY A 176 -5.98 15.29 0.20
N LEU A 177 -5.94 16.07 -0.86
CA LEU A 177 -5.87 15.60 -2.23
C LEU A 177 -4.51 16.01 -2.78
N MET A 178 -3.71 15.04 -3.17
CA MET A 178 -2.36 15.26 -3.68
C MET A 178 -2.22 14.78 -5.13
N LYS A 179 -1.13 15.13 -5.76
CA LYS A 179 -0.69 14.59 -7.04
C LYS A 179 0.83 14.39 -6.98
N SER A 180 1.30 13.14 -7.07
CA SER A 180 2.73 12.86 -7.11
C SER A 180 3.37 13.49 -8.35
N GLN A 181 4.50 14.15 -8.17
CA GLN A 181 5.25 14.79 -9.27
C GLN A 181 6.19 13.80 -9.97
N ALA A 182 6.63 12.78 -9.27
CA ALA A 182 7.47 11.72 -9.81
C ALA A 182 7.35 10.43 -8.98
N SER A 183 7.49 9.29 -9.63
CA SER A 183 7.72 8.00 -8.99
C SER A 183 9.18 7.64 -9.21
N LEU A 184 9.99 7.73 -8.14
CA LEU A 184 11.41 7.47 -8.15
C LEU A 184 11.69 6.06 -7.60
N ASN A 185 12.81 5.48 -8.01
CA ASN A 185 13.28 4.25 -7.39
C ASN A 185 14.48 4.51 -6.46
N TYR A 186 14.75 3.55 -5.57
CA TYR A 186 15.82 3.67 -4.58
C TYR A 186 17.19 3.88 -5.22
N GLU A 187 17.46 3.23 -6.35
CA GLU A 187 18.73 3.31 -7.06
C GLU A 187 18.93 4.71 -7.67
N GLU A 188 17.90 5.29 -8.26
CA GLU A 188 17.95 6.65 -8.82
C GLU A 188 18.21 7.69 -7.73
N VAL A 189 17.47 7.58 -6.61
CA VAL A 189 17.65 8.49 -5.47
C VAL A 189 19.07 8.34 -4.88
N GLN A 190 19.55 7.10 -4.71
CA GLN A 190 20.91 6.86 -4.21
C GLN A 190 21.97 7.43 -5.16
N ALA A 191 21.82 7.23 -6.47
CA ALA A 191 22.72 7.79 -7.46
C ALA A 191 22.79 9.33 -7.39
N ALA A 192 21.62 9.98 -7.22
CA ALA A 192 21.55 11.43 -7.06
C ALA A 192 22.25 11.91 -5.77
N VAL A 193 22.07 11.19 -4.64
CA VAL A 193 22.76 11.49 -3.37
C VAL A 193 24.27 11.34 -3.52
N ASP A 194 24.73 10.35 -4.28
CA ASP A 194 26.16 10.09 -4.54
C ASP A 194 26.75 11.04 -5.62
N GLY A 195 25.96 11.97 -6.14
CA GLY A 195 26.38 12.95 -7.16
C GLY A 195 26.62 12.33 -8.53
N GLN A 196 26.01 11.18 -8.82
CA GLN A 196 26.02 10.54 -10.13
C GLN A 196 24.93 11.17 -11.02
N PRO A 197 25.16 11.31 -12.32
CA PRO A 197 24.17 11.88 -13.25
C PRO A 197 23.01 10.91 -13.53
#